data_585c4a6a012c960fa8ca57e9e8287b1d
#
_entry.id   585c4a6a012c960fa8ca57e9e8287b1d
#
_cell.length_a   1.000
_cell.length_b   1.000
_cell.length_c   1.000
_cell.angle_alpha   90.00
_cell.angle_beta   90.00
_cell.angle_gamma   90.00
#
_symmetry.space_group_name_H-M   'P 1'
#
loop_
_entity.id
_entity.type
_entity.pdbx_description
1 polymer ?
#
loop_
_entity_poly.entity_id
_entity_poly.type
_entity_poly.pdbx_seq_one_letter_code
_entity_poly.pdbx_strand_id
1 'polypeptide(L)'
;GAPDTQDRSALHLRIRGALQLRCQRCLTPLELPLQIDAVLVLARSEAEIGALPAEAAGPDWVVATKAMQVHELLEDELLLAVPYAPRHERCAAQAKAASGASVSPFASLRGMLKAPATDARSKRS
;
A
#
# COMPACT_ATOMS: atom_id res chain seq x y z
N GLY A 1 -24.34 -8.91 13.87
CA GLY A 1 -24.09 -7.48 13.83
C GLY A 1 -24.19 -6.87 15.22
N ALA A 2 -23.32 -5.94 15.52
CA ALA A 2 -23.37 -5.17 16.77
C ALA A 2 -23.75 -3.71 16.40
N PRO A 3 -24.48 -2.97 17.27
CA PRO A 3 -24.67 -1.54 17.03
C PRO A 3 -23.33 -0.81 17.18
N ASP A 4 -23.12 0.20 16.34
CA ASP A 4 -22.08 1.20 16.50
C ASP A 4 -22.41 2.12 17.70
N THR A 5 -21.43 2.93 18.13
CA THR A 5 -21.58 3.92 19.20
C THR A 5 -22.70 4.95 18.95
N GLN A 6 -23.24 5.02 17.73
CA GLN A 6 -24.35 5.87 17.31
C GLN A 6 -25.64 5.08 17.00
N ASP A 7 -25.79 3.86 17.55
CA ASP A 7 -26.96 2.96 17.34
C ASP A 7 -27.19 2.55 15.87
N ARG A 8 -26.11 2.51 15.07
CA ARG A 8 -26.13 2.05 13.68
C ARG A 8 -25.75 0.59 13.60
N SER A 9 -26.30 -0.10 12.63
CA SER A 9 -25.91 -1.48 12.35
C SER A 9 -24.49 -1.53 11.81
N ALA A 10 -23.65 -2.39 12.37
CA ALA A 10 -22.28 -2.58 11.94
C ALA A 10 -21.93 -4.08 11.79
N LEU A 11 -20.97 -4.36 10.92
CA LEU A 11 -20.37 -5.68 10.77
C LEU A 11 -18.96 -5.64 11.33
N HIS A 12 -18.62 -6.65 12.13
CA HIS A 12 -17.26 -6.89 12.57
C HIS A 12 -16.67 -8.01 11.72
N LEU A 13 -15.60 -7.71 11.00
CA LEU A 13 -14.82 -8.66 10.24
C LEU A 13 -13.53 -8.98 10.96
N ARG A 14 -13.27 -10.28 11.18
CA ARG A 14 -12.00 -10.76 11.71
C ARG A 14 -11.45 -11.81 10.78
N ILE A 15 -10.34 -11.49 10.13
CA ILE A 15 -9.68 -12.35 9.17
C ILE A 15 -8.31 -12.72 9.72
N ARG A 16 -7.98 -14.01 9.71
CA ARG A 16 -6.67 -14.52 10.08
C ARG A 16 -6.24 -15.56 9.07
N GLY A 17 -5.02 -15.44 8.60
CA GLY A 17 -4.47 -16.36 7.62
C GLY A 17 -3.11 -15.94 7.12
N ALA A 18 -2.70 -16.49 6.00
CA ALA A 18 -1.49 -16.08 5.30
C ALA A 18 -1.72 -16.12 3.80
N LEU A 19 -1.18 -15.13 3.09
CA LEU A 19 -1.19 -15.10 1.63
C LEU A 19 0.18 -15.49 1.09
N GLN A 20 0.17 -16.30 0.03
CA GLN A 20 1.37 -16.61 -0.73
C GLN A 20 1.53 -15.60 -1.85
N LEU A 21 2.47 -14.70 -1.71
CA LEU A 21 2.74 -13.61 -2.64
C LEU A 21 4.13 -13.78 -3.28
N ARG A 22 4.49 -12.84 -4.13
CA ARG A 22 5.82 -12.71 -4.70
C ARG A 22 6.47 -11.44 -4.17
N CYS A 23 7.66 -11.58 -3.60
CA CYS A 23 8.44 -10.41 -3.19
C CYS A 23 8.75 -9.51 -4.38
N GLN A 24 8.38 -8.24 -4.32
CA GLN A 24 8.58 -7.29 -5.42
C GLN A 24 10.04 -6.84 -5.60
N ARG A 25 10.94 -7.26 -4.71
CA ARG A 25 12.37 -6.94 -4.79
C ARG A 25 13.24 -8.08 -5.30
N CYS A 26 13.02 -9.32 -4.84
CA CYS A 26 13.83 -10.48 -5.23
C CYS A 26 13.07 -11.52 -6.05
N LEU A 27 11.78 -11.30 -6.26
CA LEU A 27 10.87 -12.12 -7.08
C LEU A 27 10.70 -13.58 -6.60
N THR A 28 11.14 -13.88 -5.39
CA THR A 28 10.92 -15.20 -4.77
C THR A 28 9.60 -15.23 -3.98
N PRO A 29 9.07 -16.42 -3.68
CA PRO A 29 7.87 -16.55 -2.87
C PRO A 29 8.01 -15.84 -1.52
N LEU A 30 6.93 -15.19 -1.10
CA LEU A 30 6.78 -14.48 0.16
C LEU A 30 5.49 -14.88 0.82
N GLU A 31 5.56 -15.38 2.04
CA GLU A 31 4.38 -15.58 2.87
C GLU A 31 4.08 -14.30 3.66
N LEU A 32 2.88 -13.76 3.48
CA LEU A 32 2.39 -12.59 4.20
C LEU A 32 1.37 -13.04 5.23
N PRO A 33 1.68 -13.04 6.53
CA PRO A 33 0.69 -13.29 7.55
C PRO A 33 -0.30 -12.12 7.61
N LEU A 34 -1.59 -12.45 7.71
CA LEU A 34 -2.67 -11.48 7.77
C LEU A 34 -3.44 -11.63 9.08
N GLN A 35 -3.68 -10.49 9.71
CA GLN A 35 -4.60 -10.35 10.82
C GLN A 35 -5.33 -9.02 10.64
N ILE A 36 -6.60 -9.11 10.22
CA ILE A 36 -7.47 -7.97 9.96
C ILE A 36 -8.58 -7.98 11.02
N ASP A 37 -8.85 -6.84 11.59
CA ASP A 37 -9.98 -6.59 12.49
C ASP A 37 -10.61 -5.28 12.03
N ALA A 38 -11.68 -5.38 11.23
CA ALA A 38 -12.35 -4.26 10.61
C ALA A 38 -13.79 -4.12 11.10
N VAL A 39 -14.25 -2.89 11.19
CA VAL A 39 -15.65 -2.56 11.52
C VAL A 39 -16.25 -1.80 10.36
N LEU A 40 -17.25 -2.37 9.71
CA LEU A 40 -17.97 -1.79 8.60
C LEU A 40 -19.33 -1.29 9.07
N VAL A 41 -19.59 0.00 8.97
CA VAL A 41 -20.89 0.58 9.29
C VAL A 41 -21.81 0.47 8.09
N LEU A 42 -23.04 0.02 8.31
CA LEU A 42 -24.02 -0.20 7.27
C LEU A 42 -24.80 1.09 6.96
N ALA A 43 -24.59 1.64 5.78
CA ALA A 43 -25.37 2.72 5.22
C ALA A 43 -26.61 2.19 4.47
N ARG A 44 -27.66 2.96 4.42
CA ARG A 44 -28.90 2.64 3.66
C ARG A 44 -28.74 2.94 2.16
N SER A 45 -27.85 3.88 1.82
CA SER A 45 -27.61 4.31 0.43
C SER A 45 -26.24 4.97 0.30
N GLU A 46 -25.75 5.07 -0.94
CA GLU A 46 -24.54 5.82 -1.27
C GLU A 46 -24.65 7.32 -0.94
N ALA A 47 -25.87 7.89 -1.05
CA ALA A 47 -26.11 9.29 -0.69
C ALA A 47 -25.84 9.56 0.79
N GLU A 48 -26.09 8.58 1.66
CA GLU A 48 -25.75 8.67 3.08
C GLU A 48 -24.23 8.69 3.29
N ILE A 49 -23.50 7.87 2.56
CA ILE A 49 -22.02 7.86 2.58
C ILE A 49 -21.46 9.17 2.03
N GLY A 50 -22.00 9.65 0.90
CA GLY A 50 -21.56 10.90 0.26
C GLY A 50 -21.83 12.17 1.08
N ALA A 51 -22.74 12.09 2.06
CA ALA A 51 -23.01 13.19 2.99
C ALA A 51 -22.02 13.26 4.16
N LEU A 52 -21.18 12.24 4.32
CA LEU A 52 -20.15 12.23 5.38
C LEU A 52 -19.01 13.20 5.02
N PRO A 53 -18.41 13.87 6.01
CA PRO A 53 -17.21 14.66 5.78
C PRO A 53 -16.09 13.77 5.22
N ALA A 54 -15.44 14.22 4.14
CA ALA A 54 -14.36 13.46 3.47
C ALA A 54 -13.17 13.13 4.39
N GLU A 55 -13.01 13.88 5.48
CA GLU A 55 -11.92 13.72 6.46
C GLU A 55 -12.40 13.08 7.78
N ALA A 56 -13.61 12.52 7.81
CA ALA A 56 -14.11 11.87 9.01
C ALA A 56 -13.27 10.61 9.29
N ALA A 57 -12.34 10.70 10.22
CA ALA A 57 -11.68 9.53 10.78
C ALA A 57 -12.73 8.69 11.50
N GLY A 58 -13.05 7.52 10.96
CA GLY A 58 -14.06 6.63 11.51
C GLY A 58 -14.01 5.25 10.86
N PRO A 59 -14.92 4.36 11.24
CA PRO A 59 -15.04 3.06 10.60
C PRO A 59 -15.42 3.21 9.12
N ASP A 60 -15.08 2.22 8.32
CA ASP A 60 -15.46 2.18 6.92
C ASP A 60 -16.96 1.97 6.76
N TRP A 61 -17.51 2.53 5.68
CA TRP A 61 -18.94 2.48 5.39
C TRP A 61 -19.22 1.62 4.17
N VAL A 62 -20.25 0.81 4.25
CA VAL A 62 -20.72 -0.02 3.13
C VAL A 62 -22.24 0.07 3.00
N VAL A 63 -22.74 0.11 1.78
CA VAL A 63 -24.19 0.13 1.55
C VAL A 63 -24.78 -1.25 1.85
N ALA A 64 -25.76 -1.29 2.75
CA ALA A 64 -26.46 -2.51 3.08
C ALA A 64 -27.36 -2.96 1.94
N THR A 65 -27.17 -4.18 1.46
CA THR A 65 -28.05 -4.84 0.50
C THR A 65 -28.73 -6.06 1.13
N LYS A 66 -29.88 -6.49 0.57
CA LYS A 66 -30.60 -7.67 1.09
C LYS A 66 -29.80 -8.98 0.95
N ALA A 67 -28.84 -9.00 0.03
CA ALA A 67 -28.03 -10.17 -0.27
C ALA A 67 -26.54 -9.80 -0.31
N MET A 68 -26.01 -9.28 0.81
CA MET A 68 -24.58 -8.99 0.93
C MET A 68 -23.79 -10.29 0.86
N GLN A 69 -22.85 -10.35 -0.05
CA GLN A 69 -21.94 -11.49 -0.17
C GLN A 69 -20.78 -11.31 0.80
N VAL A 70 -20.75 -12.13 1.83
CA VAL A 70 -19.65 -12.08 2.82
C VAL A 70 -18.29 -12.29 2.16
N HIS A 71 -18.24 -13.10 1.10
CA HIS A 71 -16.99 -13.37 0.37
C HIS A 71 -16.44 -12.11 -0.31
N GLU A 72 -17.29 -11.30 -0.92
CA GLU A 72 -16.89 -10.04 -1.55
C GLU A 72 -16.32 -9.06 -0.50
N LEU A 73 -16.97 -8.93 0.64
CA LEU A 73 -16.47 -8.07 1.73
C LEU A 73 -15.11 -8.55 2.26
N LEU A 74 -14.92 -9.86 2.37
CA LEU A 74 -13.64 -10.43 2.80
C LEU A 74 -12.54 -10.17 1.77
N GLU A 75 -12.87 -10.28 0.48
CA GLU A 75 -11.93 -10.02 -0.62
C GLU A 75 -11.49 -8.55 -0.64
N ASP A 76 -12.43 -7.62 -0.49
CA ASP A 76 -12.14 -6.19 -0.44
C ASP A 76 -11.21 -5.85 0.73
N GLU A 77 -11.50 -6.34 1.93
CA GLU A 77 -10.65 -6.12 3.11
C GLU A 77 -9.25 -6.75 2.96
N LEU A 78 -9.18 -7.94 2.33
CA LEU A 78 -7.89 -8.58 2.04
C LEU A 78 -7.07 -7.74 1.05
N LEU A 79 -7.68 -7.22 0.00
CA LEU A 79 -7.02 -6.39 -1.00
C LEU A 79 -6.47 -5.09 -0.38
N LEU A 80 -7.23 -4.47 0.53
CA LEU A 80 -6.80 -3.27 1.24
C LEU A 80 -5.63 -3.55 2.21
N ALA A 81 -5.59 -4.74 2.80
CA ALA A 81 -4.54 -5.12 3.75
C ALA A 81 -3.22 -5.53 3.07
N VAL A 82 -3.24 -5.89 1.79
CA VAL A 82 -2.03 -6.27 1.05
C VAL A 82 -1.19 -5.03 0.74
N PRO A 83 0.09 -4.98 1.16
CA PRO A 83 0.97 -3.87 0.80
C PRO A 83 1.11 -3.75 -0.72
N TYR A 84 1.14 -2.54 -1.25
CA TYR A 84 1.33 -2.27 -2.67
C TYR A 84 2.57 -2.97 -3.27
N ALA A 85 3.66 -3.05 -2.50
CA ALA A 85 4.89 -3.72 -2.90
C ALA A 85 5.38 -4.66 -1.79
N PRO A 86 4.79 -5.85 -1.64
CA PRO A 86 5.18 -6.81 -0.61
C PRO A 86 6.62 -7.26 -0.82
N ARG A 87 7.40 -7.27 0.26
CA ARG A 87 8.82 -7.63 0.19
C ARG A 87 9.30 -8.26 1.49
N HIS A 88 10.28 -9.15 1.37
CA HIS A 88 10.98 -9.64 2.55
C HIS A 88 11.70 -8.49 3.27
N GLU A 89 11.79 -8.53 4.56
CA GLU A 89 12.62 -7.62 5.34
C GLU A 89 14.08 -7.68 4.86
N ARG A 90 14.59 -8.89 4.63
CA ARG A 90 15.93 -9.17 4.09
C ARG A 90 15.82 -10.11 2.91
N CYS A 91 16.22 -9.66 1.72
CA CYS A 91 16.26 -10.51 0.53
C CYS A 91 17.65 -11.12 0.37
N ALA A 92 17.73 -12.43 0.25
CA ALA A 92 18.99 -13.15 0.03
C ALA A 92 19.76 -12.70 -1.22
N ALA A 93 19.04 -12.21 -2.26
CA ALA A 93 19.66 -11.72 -3.49
C ALA A 93 20.49 -10.44 -3.31
N GLN A 94 20.21 -9.62 -2.29
CA GLN A 94 21.00 -8.40 -2.04
C GLN A 94 22.39 -8.68 -1.46
N ALA A 95 22.56 -9.81 -0.79
CA ALA A 95 23.87 -10.22 -0.25
C ALA A 95 24.86 -10.57 -1.39
N LYS A 96 24.37 -11.01 -2.55
CA LYS A 96 25.21 -11.34 -3.72
C LYS A 96 25.57 -10.14 -4.60
N ALA A 97 24.74 -9.11 -4.62
CA ALA A 97 24.98 -7.90 -5.43
C ALA A 97 26.04 -6.96 -4.81
N ALA A 98 26.29 -7.07 -3.51
CA ALA A 98 27.28 -6.24 -2.81
C ALA A 98 28.74 -6.72 -3.01
N SER A 99 28.95 -7.92 -3.58
CA SER A 99 30.29 -8.53 -3.75
C SER A 99 30.84 -8.46 -5.17
N GLY A 100 30.09 -7.95 -6.13
CA GLY A 100 30.56 -7.70 -7.50
C GLY A 100 30.70 -6.21 -7.76
N ALA A 101 31.91 -5.74 -8.08
CA ALA A 101 32.12 -4.38 -8.57
C ALA A 101 31.43 -4.21 -9.94
N SER A 102 30.09 -4.09 -9.93
CA SER A 102 29.36 -3.73 -11.15
C SER A 102 29.58 -2.25 -11.40
N VAL A 103 30.26 -1.93 -12.49
CA VAL A 103 30.34 -0.55 -12.98
C VAL A 103 28.92 -0.06 -13.17
N SER A 104 28.51 0.94 -12.39
CA SER A 104 27.17 1.50 -12.49
C SER A 104 26.90 1.94 -13.94
N PRO A 105 25.74 1.58 -14.55
CA PRO A 105 25.37 2.04 -15.89
C PRO A 105 25.39 3.60 -15.99
N PHE A 106 25.30 4.28 -14.87
CA PHE A 106 25.30 5.74 -14.78
C PHE A 106 26.67 6.33 -14.40
N ALA A 107 27.75 5.52 -14.40
CA ALA A 107 29.10 5.99 -14.07
C ALA A 107 29.55 7.17 -14.95
N SER A 108 29.14 7.19 -16.21
CA SER A 108 29.44 8.26 -17.17
C SER A 108 28.80 9.61 -16.79
N LEU A 109 27.62 9.60 -16.15
CA LEU A 109 26.95 10.84 -15.73
C LEU A 109 27.71 11.58 -14.64
N ARG A 110 28.50 10.88 -13.82
CA ARG A 110 29.33 11.48 -12.78
C ARG A 110 30.41 12.39 -13.36
N GLY A 111 30.89 12.12 -14.57
CA GLY A 111 31.82 12.98 -15.33
C GLY A 111 31.14 14.26 -15.82
N MET A 112 29.89 14.18 -16.24
CA MET A 112 29.13 15.34 -16.74
C MET A 112 28.78 16.34 -15.63
N LEU A 113 28.54 15.86 -14.41
CA LEU A 113 28.25 16.72 -13.25
C LEU A 113 29.50 17.44 -12.71
N LYS A 114 30.71 17.03 -13.13
CA LYS A 114 31.99 17.58 -12.63
C LYS A 114 32.65 18.58 -13.59
N ALA A 115 31.95 18.93 -14.69
CA ALA A 115 32.43 19.98 -15.58
C ALA A 115 32.29 21.36 -14.86
N PRO A 116 33.38 22.09 -14.63
CA PRO A 116 33.29 23.42 -14.05
C PRO A 116 32.57 24.35 -15.02
N ALA A 117 31.60 25.10 -14.52
CA ALA A 117 31.03 26.23 -15.24
C ALA A 117 32.19 27.21 -15.57
N THR A 118 32.60 27.26 -16.83
CA THR A 118 33.52 28.24 -17.32
C THR A 118 32.84 29.60 -17.24
N ASP A 119 33.30 30.37 -16.29
CA ASP A 119 32.95 31.78 -16.05
C ASP A 119 33.30 32.60 -17.30
N ALA A 120 32.34 32.86 -18.17
CA ALA A 120 32.47 33.76 -19.30
C ALA A 120 32.13 35.18 -18.87
N ARG A 121 32.92 35.71 -17.92
CA ARG A 121 32.85 37.14 -17.57
C ARG A 121 34.24 37.75 -17.41
N SER A 122 34.86 38.10 -18.51
CA SER A 122 35.83 39.20 -18.53
C SER A 122 36.19 39.57 -19.97
N LYS A 123 35.57 40.59 -20.53
CA LYS A 123 36.20 41.63 -21.35
C LYS A 123 35.13 42.58 -21.86
N ARG A 124 34.96 43.68 -21.16
CA ARG A 124 34.67 44.99 -21.77
C ARG A 124 35.49 46.01 -20.99
N SER A 125 36.57 46.40 -21.60
CA SER A 125 37.22 47.69 -21.46
C SER A 125 36.96 48.44 -22.70
#